data_a3038a9e011d8f2173aa671bcf85bf17
#
_entry.id   a3038a9e011d8f2173aa671bcf85bf17
#
_cell.length_a   1.000
_cell.length_b   1.000
_cell.length_c   1.000
_cell.angle_alpha   90.00
_cell.angle_beta   90.00
_cell.angle_gamma   90.00
#
_symmetry.space_group_name_H-M   'P 1'
#
loop_
_entity.id
_entity.type
_entity.pdbx_description
1 polymer ?
#
loop_
_entity_poly.entity_id
_entity_poly.type
_entity_poly.pdbx_seq_one_letter_code
_entity_poly.pdbx_strand_id
1 'polypeptide(L)'
;MSQYFDEEPSATSDPLEVVWSLPDGELRLVTDHGVFGYGRVDQGTKLLILKAPLLPPTGDLLDLGCGTGALALSMARRSPAATVWAVDVNRRARELCASNAERHGLHNVSVVAPDDIPDEVRFDAIWSNPPIRIGKTALHELLLRWLGRMADDGSAHLVVQKHLGADSLQPWLTASGHPTERIATGAGFRILHAR
;
A
#
# COMPACT_ATOMS: atom_id res chain seq x y z
N MET A 1 18.71 11.10 -3.41
CA MET A 1 17.57 10.53 -2.65
C MET A 1 16.45 10.27 -3.63
N SER A 2 15.62 9.26 -3.43
CA SER A 2 14.54 8.95 -4.38
C SER A 2 13.41 9.97 -4.22
N GLN A 3 13.04 10.67 -5.28
CA GLN A 3 12.00 11.71 -5.32
C GLN A 3 10.58 11.20 -4.97
N TYR A 4 10.40 9.88 -4.82
CA TYR A 4 9.09 9.25 -4.57
C TYR A 4 8.56 9.49 -3.15
N PHE A 5 9.41 9.92 -2.23
CA PHE A 5 9.08 10.16 -0.82
C PHE A 5 9.06 11.65 -0.46
N ASP A 6 9.20 12.52 -1.46
CA ASP A 6 9.06 13.95 -1.29
C ASP A 6 7.59 14.35 -1.49
N GLU A 7 7.10 15.28 -0.69
CA GLU A 7 5.72 15.78 -0.82
C GLU A 7 5.45 16.36 -2.21
N GLU A 8 6.42 17.11 -2.74
CA GLU A 8 6.38 17.71 -4.07
C GLU A 8 7.49 17.12 -4.95
N PRO A 9 7.20 16.15 -5.81
CA PRO A 9 8.20 15.59 -6.70
C PRO A 9 8.63 16.62 -7.75
N SER A 10 9.94 16.81 -7.92
CA SER A 10 10.51 17.75 -8.90
C SER A 10 10.54 17.21 -10.34
N ALA A 11 10.21 15.93 -10.54
CA ALA A 11 10.19 15.31 -11.86
C ALA A 11 9.10 15.91 -12.76
N THR A 12 9.44 16.18 -14.03
CA THR A 12 8.46 16.61 -15.03
C THR A 12 7.41 15.51 -15.22
N SER A 13 6.14 15.91 -15.30
CA SER A 13 5.02 14.99 -15.52
C SER A 13 5.06 14.44 -16.96
N ASP A 14 4.88 13.13 -17.09
CA ASP A 14 4.75 12.38 -18.34
C ASP A 14 3.82 11.18 -18.09
N PRO A 15 2.49 11.39 -18.05
CA PRO A 15 1.54 10.35 -17.69
C PRO A 15 1.52 9.20 -18.69
N LEU A 16 1.55 7.96 -18.19
CA LEU A 16 1.47 6.74 -18.98
C LEU A 16 0.44 5.78 -18.41
N GLU A 17 -0.48 5.29 -19.26
CA GLU A 17 -1.43 4.26 -18.86
C GLU A 17 -0.79 2.88 -18.85
N VAL A 18 -1.04 2.13 -17.79
CA VAL A 18 -0.66 0.74 -17.61
C VAL A 18 -1.91 -0.11 -17.44
N VAL A 19 -1.99 -1.21 -18.17
CA VAL A 19 -3.07 -2.19 -18.02
C VAL A 19 -2.52 -3.47 -17.45
N TRP A 20 -3.15 -3.98 -16.40
CA TRP A 20 -2.80 -5.26 -15.79
C TRP A 20 -4.04 -6.13 -15.62
N SER A 21 -4.00 -7.32 -16.25
CA SER A 21 -5.06 -8.31 -16.12
C SER A 21 -4.95 -9.07 -14.81
N LEU A 22 -6.00 -8.99 -14.00
CA LEU A 22 -6.19 -9.71 -12.74
C LEU A 22 -7.24 -10.79 -12.91
N PRO A 23 -7.30 -11.82 -12.04
CA PRO A 23 -8.37 -12.81 -12.08
C PRO A 23 -9.78 -12.22 -11.94
N ASP A 24 -9.89 -11.08 -11.25
CA ASP A 24 -11.13 -10.35 -10.97
C ASP A 24 -11.35 -9.15 -11.93
N GLY A 25 -10.65 -9.13 -13.07
CA GLY A 25 -10.80 -8.12 -14.12
C GLY A 25 -9.54 -7.26 -14.35
N GLU A 26 -9.60 -6.34 -15.30
CA GLU A 26 -8.47 -5.46 -15.60
C GLU A 26 -8.33 -4.32 -14.59
N LEU A 27 -7.10 -3.99 -14.26
CA LEU A 27 -6.70 -2.79 -13.53
C LEU A 27 -5.98 -1.85 -14.50
N ARG A 28 -6.60 -0.71 -14.81
CA ARG A 28 -6.04 0.34 -15.65
C ARG A 28 -5.58 1.48 -14.76
N LEU A 29 -4.29 1.81 -14.80
CA LEU A 29 -3.69 2.83 -13.95
C LEU A 29 -2.96 3.86 -14.81
N VAL A 30 -3.23 5.12 -14.58
CA VAL A 30 -2.33 6.18 -15.02
C VAL A 30 -1.19 6.25 -14.00
N THR A 31 0.02 6.22 -14.51
CA THR A 31 1.27 6.34 -13.76
C THR A 31 2.01 7.59 -14.20
N ASP A 32 2.87 8.16 -13.38
CA ASP A 32 3.65 9.35 -13.74
C ASP A 32 5.05 9.32 -13.13
N HIS A 33 5.96 10.10 -13.70
CA HIS A 33 7.27 10.35 -13.12
C HIS A 33 7.16 10.96 -11.72
N GLY A 34 8.12 10.65 -10.84
CA GLY A 34 8.10 11.12 -9.45
C GLY A 34 7.16 10.32 -8.54
N VAL A 35 6.43 9.31 -9.07
CA VAL A 35 5.63 8.36 -8.30
C VAL A 35 6.14 6.94 -8.51
N PHE A 36 6.09 6.12 -7.46
CA PHE A 36 6.55 4.74 -7.54
C PHE A 36 5.74 3.93 -8.57
N GLY A 37 6.44 3.15 -9.38
CA GLY A 37 5.79 2.27 -10.37
C GLY A 37 5.51 2.91 -11.73
N TYR A 38 6.25 3.96 -12.13
CA TYR A 38 6.12 4.54 -13.47
C TYR A 38 6.20 3.49 -14.57
N GLY A 39 5.21 3.48 -15.47
CA GLY A 39 5.10 2.59 -16.61
C GLY A 39 4.84 1.12 -16.29
N ARG A 40 4.59 0.76 -15.03
CA ARG A 40 4.31 -0.64 -14.63
C ARG A 40 3.66 -0.74 -13.26
N VAL A 41 2.97 -1.85 -13.00
CA VAL A 41 2.66 -2.28 -11.64
C VAL A 41 3.85 -3.08 -11.10
N ASP A 42 4.35 -2.70 -9.92
CA ASP A 42 5.50 -3.36 -9.28
C ASP A 42 5.23 -4.84 -8.98
N GLN A 43 6.28 -5.68 -9.05
CA GLN A 43 6.16 -7.12 -8.84
C GLN A 43 5.78 -7.50 -7.40
N GLY A 44 6.23 -6.73 -6.41
CA GLY A 44 5.82 -6.91 -5.02
C GLY A 44 4.33 -6.60 -4.84
N THR A 45 3.88 -5.47 -5.38
CA THR A 45 2.46 -5.09 -5.42
C THR A 45 1.60 -6.16 -6.09
N LYS A 46 2.03 -6.70 -7.23
CA LYS A 46 1.37 -7.82 -7.91
C LYS A 46 1.27 -9.06 -7.03
N LEU A 47 2.38 -9.42 -6.37
CA LEU A 47 2.41 -10.57 -5.48
C LEU A 47 1.42 -10.40 -4.32
N LEU A 48 1.37 -9.19 -3.71
CA LEU A 48 0.45 -8.91 -2.61
C LEU A 48 -1.00 -9.05 -3.06
N ILE A 49 -1.40 -8.41 -4.15
CA ILE A 49 -2.77 -8.47 -4.68
C ILE A 49 -3.20 -9.92 -4.99
N LEU A 50 -2.27 -10.76 -5.49
CA LEU A 50 -2.59 -12.14 -5.90
C LEU A 50 -2.56 -13.14 -4.75
N LYS A 51 -1.87 -12.86 -3.64
CA LYS A 51 -1.57 -13.85 -2.59
C LYS A 51 -2.01 -13.45 -1.19
N ALA A 52 -2.40 -12.17 -0.98
CA ALA A 52 -2.97 -11.78 0.30
C ALA A 52 -4.28 -12.52 0.58
N PRO A 53 -4.61 -12.78 1.85
CA PRO A 53 -5.89 -13.33 2.25
C PRO A 53 -7.07 -12.44 1.82
N LEU A 54 -8.28 -12.98 1.97
CA LEU A 54 -9.51 -12.22 1.75
C LEU A 54 -9.55 -11.01 2.69
N LEU A 55 -10.02 -9.90 2.16
CA LEU A 55 -10.24 -8.68 2.93
C LEU A 55 -11.55 -8.76 3.72
N PRO A 56 -11.65 -8.06 4.85
CA PRO A 56 -12.94 -7.82 5.51
C PRO A 56 -13.94 -7.19 4.53
N PRO A 57 -15.22 -7.62 4.55
CA PRO A 57 -16.22 -7.09 3.61
C PRO A 57 -16.64 -5.64 3.91
N THR A 58 -16.42 -5.18 5.14
CA THR A 58 -16.79 -3.86 5.66
C THR A 58 -15.67 -3.32 6.55
N GLY A 59 -15.84 -2.12 7.10
CA GLY A 59 -14.88 -1.48 8.01
C GLY A 59 -13.87 -0.60 7.27
N ASP A 60 -12.78 -0.29 7.94
CA ASP A 60 -11.74 0.60 7.45
C ASP A 60 -10.50 -0.19 7.00
N LEU A 61 -10.11 -0.02 5.75
CA LEU A 61 -8.94 -0.67 5.15
C LEU A 61 -7.91 0.41 4.80
N LEU A 62 -6.62 0.09 4.93
CA LEU A 62 -5.54 1.03 4.63
C LEU A 62 -4.62 0.50 3.52
N ASP A 63 -4.41 1.32 2.48
CA ASP A 63 -3.27 1.22 1.56
C ASP A 63 -2.19 2.22 2.00
N LEU A 64 -1.15 1.73 2.65
CA LEU A 64 -0.06 2.55 3.18
C LEU A 64 1.06 2.73 2.13
N GLY A 65 1.22 3.95 1.64
CA GLY A 65 2.09 4.28 0.52
C GLY A 65 1.41 3.92 -0.81
N CYS A 66 0.25 4.54 -1.06
CA CYS A 66 -0.65 4.10 -2.14
C CYS A 66 -0.08 4.28 -3.56
N GLY A 67 0.88 5.19 -3.75
CA GLY A 67 1.44 5.46 -5.07
C GLY A 67 0.35 5.78 -6.09
N THR A 68 0.26 4.98 -7.16
CA THR A 68 -0.76 5.12 -8.21
C THR A 68 -2.11 4.47 -7.87
N GLY A 69 -2.24 3.86 -6.68
CA GLY A 69 -3.48 3.27 -6.18
C GLY A 69 -3.68 1.79 -6.50
N ALA A 70 -2.65 1.06 -6.94
CA ALA A 70 -2.83 -0.35 -7.35
C ALA A 70 -3.39 -1.25 -6.23
N LEU A 71 -2.93 -1.09 -4.98
CA LEU A 71 -3.47 -1.81 -3.82
C LEU A 71 -4.84 -1.26 -3.44
N ALA A 72 -4.99 0.07 -3.28
CA ALA A 72 -6.24 0.71 -2.90
C ALA A 72 -7.41 0.32 -3.81
N LEU A 73 -7.23 0.40 -5.14
CA LEU A 73 -8.26 0.05 -6.10
C LEU A 73 -8.61 -1.44 -6.05
N SER A 74 -7.60 -2.31 -5.84
CA SER A 74 -7.83 -3.75 -5.68
C SER A 74 -8.60 -4.06 -4.40
N MET A 75 -8.30 -3.36 -3.29
CA MET A 75 -9.03 -3.49 -2.02
C MET A 75 -10.48 -3.01 -2.17
N ALA A 76 -10.68 -1.83 -2.77
CA ALA A 76 -12.00 -1.23 -2.96
C ALA A 76 -12.94 -2.09 -3.82
N ARG A 77 -12.43 -2.72 -4.87
CA ARG A 77 -13.19 -3.65 -5.72
C ARG A 77 -13.60 -4.93 -4.96
N ARG A 78 -12.72 -5.44 -4.10
CA ARG A 78 -12.93 -6.68 -3.35
C ARG A 78 -13.79 -6.50 -2.10
N SER A 79 -13.82 -5.28 -1.57
CA SER A 79 -14.58 -4.92 -0.37
C SER A 79 -15.41 -3.64 -0.62
N PRO A 80 -16.46 -3.71 -1.47
CA PRO A 80 -17.19 -2.52 -1.91
C PRO A 80 -17.98 -1.82 -0.82
N ALA A 81 -18.23 -2.47 0.32
CA ALA A 81 -18.90 -1.88 1.49
C ALA A 81 -17.90 -1.41 2.58
N ALA A 82 -16.60 -1.56 2.36
CA ALA A 82 -15.55 -1.02 3.23
C ALA A 82 -15.13 0.37 2.76
N THR A 83 -14.59 1.18 3.67
CA THR A 83 -13.85 2.40 3.33
C THR A 83 -12.38 2.06 3.12
N VAL A 84 -11.82 2.41 1.97
CA VAL A 84 -10.39 2.24 1.71
C VAL A 84 -9.68 3.57 1.83
N TRP A 85 -8.85 3.71 2.86
CA TRP A 85 -7.98 4.84 3.05
C TRP A 85 -6.69 4.62 2.25
N ALA A 86 -6.44 5.47 1.25
CA ALA A 86 -5.23 5.44 0.44
C ALA A 86 -4.32 6.59 0.85
N VAL A 87 -3.18 6.28 1.44
CA VAL A 87 -2.29 7.26 2.06
C VAL A 87 -0.95 7.33 1.36
N ASP A 88 -0.52 8.53 1.02
CA ASP A 88 0.83 8.79 0.54
C ASP A 88 1.30 10.18 0.97
N VAL A 89 2.58 10.34 1.26
CA VAL A 89 3.19 11.66 1.52
C VAL A 89 3.27 12.48 0.22
N ASN A 90 3.48 11.83 -0.91
CA ASN A 90 3.64 12.43 -2.22
C ASN A 90 2.28 12.91 -2.77
N ARG A 91 2.13 14.22 -2.99
CA ARG A 91 0.88 14.81 -3.49
C ARG A 91 0.50 14.28 -4.88
N ARG A 92 1.47 14.13 -5.79
CA ARG A 92 1.21 13.57 -7.14
C ARG A 92 0.73 12.12 -7.07
N ALA A 93 1.24 11.32 -6.14
CA ALA A 93 0.76 9.97 -5.91
C ALA A 93 -0.72 9.98 -5.49
N ARG A 94 -1.10 10.86 -4.55
CA ARG A 94 -2.49 11.01 -4.11
C ARG A 94 -3.41 11.45 -5.26
N GLU A 95 -2.99 12.43 -6.07
CA GLU A 95 -3.75 12.90 -7.24
C GLU A 95 -3.97 11.78 -8.27
N LEU A 96 -2.93 10.99 -8.56
CA LEU A 96 -3.02 9.84 -9.46
C LEU A 96 -3.92 8.74 -8.89
N CYS A 97 -3.78 8.41 -7.61
CA CYS A 97 -4.61 7.41 -6.94
C CYS A 97 -6.10 7.82 -7.00
N ALA A 98 -6.42 9.07 -6.66
CA ALA A 98 -7.78 9.61 -6.72
C ALA A 98 -8.36 9.56 -8.14
N SER A 99 -7.61 10.04 -9.14
CA SER A 99 -8.02 9.99 -10.55
C SER A 99 -8.23 8.55 -11.04
N ASN A 100 -7.35 7.62 -10.67
CA ASN A 100 -7.49 6.22 -11.01
C ASN A 100 -8.72 5.59 -10.35
N ALA A 101 -9.01 5.90 -9.07
CA ALA A 101 -10.22 5.45 -8.38
C ALA A 101 -11.50 5.95 -9.06
N GLU A 102 -11.55 7.24 -9.43
CA GLU A 102 -12.66 7.84 -10.15
C GLU A 102 -12.89 7.17 -11.53
N ARG A 103 -11.83 6.95 -12.30
CA ARG A 103 -11.88 6.25 -13.61
C ARG A 103 -12.46 4.84 -13.51
N HIS A 104 -12.31 4.19 -12.35
CA HIS A 104 -12.87 2.86 -12.06
C HIS A 104 -14.25 2.91 -11.37
N GLY A 105 -14.79 4.10 -11.08
CA GLY A 105 -16.05 4.25 -10.35
C GLY A 105 -16.00 3.74 -8.90
N LEU A 106 -14.81 3.77 -8.28
CA LEU A 106 -14.59 3.29 -6.92
C LEU A 106 -14.75 4.44 -5.92
N HIS A 107 -16.00 4.66 -5.49
CA HIS A 107 -16.35 5.78 -4.60
C HIS A 107 -16.06 5.51 -3.11
N ASN A 108 -15.63 4.28 -2.79
CA ASN A 108 -15.25 3.89 -1.43
C ASN A 108 -13.73 4.03 -1.16
N VAL A 109 -12.99 4.72 -2.03
CA VAL A 109 -11.58 5.07 -1.82
C VAL A 109 -11.48 6.51 -1.34
N SER A 110 -10.91 6.70 -0.14
CA SER A 110 -10.59 8.01 0.45
C SER A 110 -9.08 8.24 0.36
N VAL A 111 -8.66 9.13 -0.53
CA VAL A 111 -7.23 9.43 -0.76
C VAL A 111 -6.83 10.66 0.03
N VAL A 112 -5.90 10.51 0.97
CA VAL A 112 -5.55 11.55 1.93
C VAL A 112 -4.06 11.62 2.23
N ALA A 113 -3.60 12.75 2.80
CA ALA A 113 -2.26 12.82 3.38
C ALA A 113 -2.21 12.06 4.72
N PRO A 114 -0.99 11.66 5.18
CA PRO A 114 -0.85 10.86 6.41
C PRO A 114 -1.47 11.45 7.67
N ASP A 115 -1.55 12.78 7.76
CA ASP A 115 -2.05 13.50 8.92
C ASP A 115 -3.54 13.87 8.83
N ASP A 116 -4.18 13.56 7.70
CA ASP A 116 -5.60 13.88 7.45
C ASP A 116 -6.56 12.74 7.86
N ILE A 117 -6.05 11.58 8.27
CA ILE A 117 -6.91 10.50 8.78
C ILE A 117 -7.25 10.76 10.25
N PRO A 118 -8.56 10.81 10.60
CA PRO A 118 -9.00 11.01 11.97
C PRO A 118 -8.37 10.00 12.94
N ASP A 119 -7.96 10.47 14.12
CA ASP A 119 -7.20 9.65 15.09
C ASP A 119 -7.97 8.43 15.62
N GLU A 120 -9.30 8.49 15.60
CA GLU A 120 -10.19 7.41 16.03
C GLU A 120 -10.29 6.24 15.04
N VAL A 121 -9.92 6.43 13.77
CA VAL A 121 -10.01 5.36 12.75
C VAL A 121 -9.06 4.21 13.12
N ARG A 122 -9.60 2.99 13.09
CA ARG A 122 -8.87 1.73 13.30
C ARG A 122 -9.02 0.85 12.08
N PHE A 123 -7.93 0.22 11.66
CA PHE A 123 -7.90 -0.53 10.40
C PHE A 123 -8.09 -2.02 10.61
N ASP A 124 -9.09 -2.59 9.96
CA ASP A 124 -9.33 -4.03 9.92
C ASP A 124 -8.32 -4.75 9.03
N ALA A 125 -7.83 -4.06 8.00
CA ALA A 125 -6.72 -4.56 7.20
C ALA A 125 -5.81 -3.43 6.72
N ILE A 126 -4.49 -3.67 6.77
CA ILE A 126 -3.46 -2.77 6.22
C ILE A 126 -2.70 -3.53 5.13
N TRP A 127 -2.70 -3.02 3.91
CA TRP A 127 -1.81 -3.48 2.87
C TRP A 127 -0.75 -2.43 2.57
N SER A 128 0.50 -2.88 2.33
CA SER A 128 1.58 -1.96 1.99
C SER A 128 2.67 -2.64 1.16
N ASN A 129 3.20 -1.89 0.21
CA ASN A 129 4.52 -2.10 -0.35
C ASN A 129 5.42 -0.98 0.22
N PRO A 130 5.93 -1.14 1.45
CA PRO A 130 6.48 -0.03 2.21
C PRO A 130 7.77 0.52 1.58
N PRO A 131 8.06 1.81 1.80
CA PRO A 131 9.23 2.49 1.22
C PRO A 131 10.55 2.09 1.90
N ILE A 132 11.03 0.88 1.69
CA ILE A 132 12.24 0.33 2.36
C ILE A 132 13.47 1.24 2.22
N ARG A 133 13.55 2.02 1.14
CA ARG A 133 14.72 2.89 0.84
C ARG A 133 14.79 4.18 1.65
N ILE A 134 13.80 4.50 2.47
CA ILE A 134 13.86 5.66 3.39
C ILE A 134 14.83 5.45 4.55
N GLY A 135 15.34 4.25 4.71
CA GLY A 135 16.24 3.86 5.80
C GLY A 135 15.50 3.13 6.92
N LYS A 136 16.26 2.36 7.69
CA LYS A 136 15.71 1.44 8.69
C LYS A 136 14.90 2.15 9.79
N THR A 137 15.44 3.23 10.34
CA THR A 137 14.79 3.98 11.45
C THR A 137 13.46 4.57 10.98
N ALA A 138 13.45 5.31 9.87
CA ALA A 138 12.23 5.92 9.33
C ALA A 138 11.18 4.88 8.92
N LEU A 139 11.60 3.74 8.37
CA LEU A 139 10.70 2.63 8.06
C LEU A 139 10.06 2.06 9.33
N HIS A 140 10.85 1.87 10.38
CA HIS A 140 10.36 1.35 11.66
C HIS A 140 9.34 2.30 12.30
N GLU A 141 9.63 3.59 12.34
CA GLU A 141 8.72 4.63 12.85
C GLU A 141 7.42 4.66 12.04
N LEU A 142 7.51 4.62 10.71
CA LEU A 142 6.35 4.53 9.82
C LEU A 142 5.47 3.32 10.16
N LEU A 143 6.07 2.14 10.24
CA LEU A 143 5.32 0.91 10.51
C LEU A 143 4.70 0.91 11.90
N LEU A 144 5.43 1.33 12.95
CA LEU A 144 4.86 1.41 14.32
C LEU A 144 3.68 2.38 14.39
N ARG A 145 3.79 3.55 13.73
CA ARG A 145 2.69 4.51 13.66
C ARG A 145 1.39 3.87 13.11
N TRP A 146 1.49 3.15 12.00
CA TRP A 146 0.32 2.65 11.31
C TRP A 146 -0.18 1.29 11.83
N LEU A 147 0.73 0.40 12.23
CA LEU A 147 0.36 -0.86 12.87
C LEU A 147 -0.30 -0.63 14.24
N GLY A 148 0.11 0.42 14.97
CA GLY A 148 -0.55 0.83 16.22
C GLY A 148 -1.98 1.34 16.03
N ARG A 149 -2.44 1.49 14.78
CA ARG A 149 -3.83 1.86 14.41
C ARG A 149 -4.65 0.67 13.87
N MET A 150 -4.15 -0.55 13.96
CA MET A 150 -4.97 -1.73 13.66
C MET A 150 -6.11 -1.87 14.67
N ALA A 151 -7.26 -2.35 14.21
CA ALA A 151 -8.33 -2.84 15.07
C ALA A 151 -7.86 -4.08 15.86
N ASP A 152 -8.56 -4.46 16.93
CA ASP A 152 -8.17 -5.57 17.80
C ASP A 152 -8.02 -6.89 17.02
N ASP A 153 -8.90 -7.15 16.06
CA ASP A 153 -8.84 -8.31 15.15
C ASP A 153 -8.24 -7.97 13.78
N GLY A 154 -7.62 -6.79 13.65
CA GLY A 154 -7.03 -6.30 12.41
C GLY A 154 -5.76 -7.04 12.02
N SER A 155 -5.37 -6.92 10.76
CA SER A 155 -4.13 -7.52 10.26
C SER A 155 -3.43 -6.64 9.24
N ALA A 156 -2.11 -6.77 9.17
CA ALA A 156 -1.31 -6.07 8.16
C ALA A 156 -0.59 -7.06 7.22
N HIS A 157 -0.58 -6.74 5.93
CA HIS A 157 0.12 -7.50 4.91
C HIS A 157 1.12 -6.59 4.21
N LEU A 158 2.41 -6.85 4.49
CA LEU A 158 3.52 -6.06 3.98
C LEU A 158 4.29 -6.86 2.93
N VAL A 159 4.39 -6.35 1.71
CA VAL A 159 5.26 -6.97 0.71
C VAL A 159 6.63 -6.33 0.74
N VAL A 160 7.66 -7.13 0.99
CA VAL A 160 9.03 -6.67 1.20
C VAL A 160 9.99 -7.44 0.32
N GLN A 161 10.88 -6.72 -0.36
CA GLN A 161 11.91 -7.35 -1.19
C GLN A 161 12.91 -8.10 -0.31
N LYS A 162 13.22 -9.36 -0.66
CA LYS A 162 14.07 -10.25 0.12
C LYS A 162 15.42 -9.61 0.48
N HIS A 163 16.09 -9.02 -0.52
CA HIS A 163 17.43 -8.43 -0.35
C HIS A 163 17.43 -7.04 0.32
N LEU A 164 16.27 -6.44 0.56
CA LEU A 164 16.13 -5.13 1.20
C LEU A 164 15.64 -5.20 2.65
N GLY A 165 15.78 -6.36 3.30
CA GLY A 165 15.57 -6.45 4.74
C GLY A 165 14.33 -7.24 5.19
N ALA A 166 13.66 -8.00 4.29
CA ALA A 166 12.51 -8.83 4.68
C ALA A 166 12.84 -9.80 5.83
N ASP A 167 14.06 -10.35 5.84
CA ASP A 167 14.49 -11.31 6.86
C ASP A 167 14.75 -10.68 8.24
N SER A 168 15.10 -9.40 8.28
CA SER A 168 15.30 -8.65 9.54
C SER A 168 14.02 -7.95 10.01
N LEU A 169 13.12 -7.59 9.10
CA LEU A 169 11.88 -6.89 9.43
C LEU A 169 10.92 -7.79 10.19
N GLN A 170 10.76 -9.05 9.78
CA GLN A 170 9.86 -10.01 10.43
C GLN A 170 10.15 -10.18 11.94
N PRO A 171 11.37 -10.55 12.39
CA PRO A 171 11.65 -10.67 13.81
C PRO A 171 11.57 -9.35 14.56
N TRP A 172 11.88 -8.24 13.89
CA TRP A 172 11.75 -6.91 14.50
C TRP A 172 10.28 -6.56 14.77
N LEU A 173 9.37 -6.77 13.82
CA LEU A 173 7.94 -6.55 14.02
C LEU A 173 7.41 -7.39 15.18
N THR A 174 7.77 -8.67 15.24
CA THR A 174 7.38 -9.56 16.36
C THR A 174 7.90 -9.03 17.70
N ALA A 175 9.16 -8.61 17.76
CA ALA A 175 9.75 -8.03 18.99
C ALA A 175 9.14 -6.67 19.37
N SER A 176 8.52 -5.98 18.39
CA SER A 176 7.85 -4.68 18.60
C SER A 176 6.37 -4.82 18.98
N GLY A 177 5.90 -6.04 19.28
CA GLY A 177 4.51 -6.28 19.71
C GLY A 177 3.54 -6.68 18.60
N HIS A 178 4.04 -6.90 17.37
CA HIS A 178 3.24 -7.34 16.22
C HIS A 178 3.68 -8.74 15.77
N PRO A 179 3.08 -9.82 16.31
CA PRO A 179 3.39 -11.20 15.90
C PRO A 179 3.33 -11.33 14.37
N THR A 180 4.45 -11.69 13.76
CA THR A 180 4.59 -11.62 12.30
C THR A 180 5.05 -12.94 11.72
N GLU A 181 4.37 -13.42 10.71
CA GLU A 181 4.72 -14.59 9.93
C GLU A 181 4.87 -14.29 8.43
N ARG A 182 5.62 -15.13 7.74
CA ARG A 182 5.74 -15.06 6.27
C ARG A 182 4.72 -16.00 5.64
N ILE A 183 3.73 -15.43 4.95
CA ILE A 183 2.64 -16.21 4.33
C ILE A 183 2.88 -16.54 2.84
N ALA A 184 3.73 -15.79 2.14
CA ALA A 184 4.04 -16.04 0.74
C ALA A 184 5.44 -15.56 0.35
N THR A 185 5.96 -16.14 -0.75
CA THR A 185 7.21 -15.73 -1.40
C THR A 185 7.03 -15.83 -2.91
N GLY A 186 7.53 -14.85 -3.67
CA GLY A 186 7.50 -14.85 -5.12
C GLY A 186 8.24 -13.65 -5.71
N ALA A 187 8.77 -13.77 -6.92
CA ALA A 187 9.44 -12.70 -7.66
C ALA A 187 10.52 -11.93 -6.86
N GLY A 188 11.20 -12.58 -5.91
CA GLY A 188 12.19 -11.93 -5.05
C GLY A 188 11.61 -11.15 -3.86
N PHE A 189 10.30 -11.25 -3.62
CA PHE A 189 9.58 -10.61 -2.51
C PHE A 189 9.04 -11.64 -1.51
N ARG A 190 8.71 -11.18 -0.33
CA ARG A 190 7.99 -11.90 0.73
C ARG A 190 6.77 -11.11 1.16
N ILE A 191 5.67 -11.78 1.45
CA ILE A 191 4.54 -11.18 2.15
C ILE A 191 4.66 -11.55 3.62
N LEU A 192 4.74 -10.53 4.45
CA LEU A 192 4.71 -10.61 5.90
C LEU A 192 3.28 -10.31 6.35
N HIS A 193 2.73 -11.16 7.21
CA HIS A 193 1.45 -11.00 7.87
C HIS A 193 1.72 -10.68 9.33
N ALA A 194 1.31 -9.51 9.80
CA ALA A 194 1.41 -9.03 11.17
C ALA A 194 0.02 -8.87 11.81
N ARG A 195 -0.05 -9.13 13.11
CA ARG A 195 -1.25 -9.00 13.96
C ARG A 195 -0.97 -8.14 15.17
#